data_bab440752c70946a2640f3406a90bf2e
#
_entry.id   bab440752c70946a2640f3406a90bf2e
#
_cell.length_a   1.000
_cell.length_b   1.000
_cell.length_c   1.000
_cell.angle_alpha   90.00
_cell.angle_beta   90.00
_cell.angle_gamma   90.00
#
_symmetry.space_group_name_H-M   'P 1'
#
loop_
_entity.id
_entity.type
_entity.pdbx_description
1 polymer ?
#
loop_
_entity_poly.entity_id
_entity_poly.type
_entity_poly.pdbx_seq_one_letter_code
_entity_poly.pdbx_strand_id
1 'polypeptide(L)'
;GLGDVYKRQGLHCQFEAPDEVGGGEWTWDKAWRFFNNHASMDEATARFELNRYFGWPGQAPAYKIGERTWLQTRADCRAKNPDGFSLKDFHTRALALGSLPLDLLHDTVVDTEPMP
;
A
#
# COMPACT_ATOMS: atom_id res chain seq x y z
N GLY A 1 -4.14 -23.49 -13.75
CA GLY A 1 -4.70 -23.58 -12.41
C GLY A 1 -4.32 -22.38 -11.54
N LEU A 2 -4.86 -22.29 -10.33
CA LEU A 2 -4.58 -21.22 -9.37
C LEU A 2 -3.08 -21.02 -9.09
N GLY A 3 -2.29 -22.10 -9.11
CA GLY A 3 -0.84 -22.04 -8.98
C GLY A 3 -0.14 -21.20 -10.06
N ASP A 4 -0.68 -21.15 -11.28
CA ASP A 4 -0.12 -20.34 -12.37
C ASP A 4 -0.48 -18.86 -12.22
N VAL A 5 -1.62 -18.56 -11.60
CA VAL A 5 -2.02 -17.20 -11.25
C VAL A 5 -1.12 -16.65 -10.17
N TYR A 6 -0.78 -17.44 -9.16
CA TYR A 6 0.23 -17.13 -8.16
C TYR A 6 1.58 -16.82 -8.78
N LYS A 7 2.00 -17.66 -9.73
CA LYS A 7 3.28 -17.51 -10.42
C LYS A 7 3.34 -16.27 -11.30
N ARG A 8 2.24 -15.90 -11.94
CA ARG A 8 2.17 -14.77 -12.85
C ARG A 8 2.02 -13.41 -12.16
N GLN A 9 1.54 -13.37 -10.92
CA GLN A 9 1.25 -12.13 -10.20
C GLN A 9 2.33 -11.69 -9.21
N GLY A 10 3.54 -12.25 -9.30
CA GLY A 10 4.65 -11.83 -8.43
C GLY A 10 4.49 -12.24 -6.96
N LEU A 11 3.54 -13.12 -6.65
CA LEU A 11 3.55 -13.91 -5.41
C LEU A 11 4.63 -15.02 -5.45
N HIS A 12 5.55 -14.98 -6.37
CA HIS A 12 6.92 -15.40 -6.16
C HIS A 12 7.55 -14.47 -5.12
N CYS A 13 6.90 -14.38 -3.99
CA CYS A 13 7.58 -13.93 -2.81
C CYS A 13 8.72 -14.93 -2.62
N GLN A 14 9.94 -14.46 -2.70
CA GLN A 14 11.10 -15.18 -2.17
C GLN A 14 10.92 -15.45 -0.67
N PHE A 15 9.72 -15.15 -0.15
CA PHE A 15 9.30 -15.31 1.24
C PHE A 15 8.39 -16.52 1.33
N GLU A 16 8.73 -17.41 2.23
CA GLU A 16 7.88 -18.53 2.61
C GLU A 16 6.64 -18.06 3.35
N ALA A 17 5.59 -18.87 3.32
CA ALA A 17 4.43 -18.63 4.15
C ALA A 17 4.83 -18.71 5.64
N PRO A 18 4.24 -17.88 6.51
CA PRO A 18 4.55 -17.92 7.94
C PRO A 18 4.12 -19.25 8.58
N ASP A 19 4.78 -19.62 9.69
CA ASP A 19 4.56 -20.88 10.41
C ASP A 19 3.10 -21.03 10.86
N GLU A 20 2.42 -19.94 11.20
CA GLU A 20 1.01 -19.95 11.61
C GLU A 20 0.06 -20.56 10.57
N VAL A 21 0.45 -20.62 9.31
CA VAL A 21 -0.29 -21.25 8.21
C VAL A 21 0.44 -22.46 7.62
N GLY A 22 1.55 -22.90 8.25
CA GLY A 22 2.27 -24.11 7.91
C GLY A 22 3.52 -23.93 7.06
N GLY A 23 4.12 -22.72 7.07
CA GLY A 23 5.42 -22.45 6.44
C GLY A 23 5.54 -22.78 4.96
N GLY A 24 6.74 -22.68 4.40
CA GLY A 24 7.05 -23.09 3.02
C GLY A 24 6.30 -22.38 1.93
N GLU A 25 6.13 -23.00 0.78
CA GLU A 25 5.51 -22.38 -0.40
C GLU A 25 4.05 -21.93 -0.13
N TRP A 26 3.70 -20.75 -0.63
CA TRP A 26 2.35 -20.21 -0.54
C TRP A 26 1.37 -21.03 -1.41
N THR A 27 0.22 -21.37 -0.82
CA THR A 27 -0.95 -21.91 -1.52
C THR A 27 -2.17 -21.04 -1.28
N TRP A 28 -3.25 -21.26 -2.06
CA TRP A 28 -4.50 -20.54 -1.82
C TRP A 28 -5.04 -20.78 -0.41
N ASP A 29 -4.99 -22.01 0.08
CA ASP A 29 -5.46 -22.35 1.42
C ASP A 29 -4.66 -21.69 2.54
N LYS A 30 -3.34 -21.55 2.37
CA LYS A 30 -2.48 -20.82 3.30
C LYS A 30 -2.79 -19.32 3.26
N ALA A 31 -2.93 -18.75 2.07
CA ALA A 31 -3.31 -17.34 1.89
C ALA A 31 -4.70 -17.07 2.48
N TRP A 32 -5.66 -17.98 2.28
CA TRP A 32 -6.98 -17.87 2.88
C TRP A 32 -6.92 -17.88 4.41
N ARG A 33 -6.23 -18.85 5.00
CA ARG A 33 -6.08 -18.93 6.47
C ARG A 33 -5.39 -17.69 7.03
N PHE A 34 -4.30 -17.26 6.42
CA PHE A 34 -3.59 -16.06 6.82
C PHE A 34 -4.49 -14.83 6.75
N PHE A 35 -5.16 -14.62 5.63
CA PHE A 35 -6.05 -13.48 5.43
C PHE A 35 -7.21 -13.48 6.42
N ASN A 36 -7.86 -14.62 6.61
CA ASN A 36 -9.00 -14.75 7.52
C ASN A 36 -8.61 -14.55 9.00
N ASN A 37 -7.38 -14.90 9.37
CA ASN A 37 -6.88 -14.68 10.73
C ASN A 37 -6.60 -13.20 11.02
N HIS A 38 -6.29 -12.41 10.00
CA HIS A 38 -5.89 -11.00 10.14
C HIS A 38 -6.94 -9.99 9.66
N ALA A 39 -7.94 -10.42 8.92
CA ALA A 39 -9.01 -9.56 8.42
C ALA A 39 -10.25 -9.62 9.31
N SER A 40 -10.67 -8.47 9.82
CA SER A 40 -11.91 -8.34 10.61
C SER A 40 -13.12 -8.13 9.70
N MET A 41 -13.45 -9.12 8.90
CA MET A 41 -14.62 -9.08 7.99
C MET A 41 -15.32 -10.44 7.94
N ASP A 42 -16.56 -10.46 7.45
CA ASP A 42 -17.29 -11.71 7.25
C ASP A 42 -16.64 -12.59 6.16
N GLU A 43 -16.91 -13.90 6.22
CA GLU A 43 -16.26 -14.88 5.33
C GLU A 43 -16.52 -14.61 3.85
N ALA A 44 -17.73 -14.21 3.47
CA ALA A 44 -18.08 -13.98 2.07
C ALA A 44 -17.30 -12.78 1.49
N THR A 45 -17.23 -11.69 2.24
CA THR A 45 -16.43 -10.51 1.91
C THR A 45 -14.94 -10.84 1.85
N ALA A 46 -14.43 -11.59 2.84
CA ALA A 46 -13.02 -12.00 2.87
C ALA A 46 -12.64 -12.85 1.65
N ARG A 47 -13.49 -13.82 1.25
CA ARG A 47 -13.26 -14.62 0.03
C ARG A 47 -13.29 -13.79 -1.24
N PHE A 48 -14.23 -12.86 -1.33
CA PHE A 48 -14.32 -11.93 -2.47
C PHE A 48 -13.04 -11.09 -2.56
N GLU A 49 -12.59 -10.48 -1.46
CA GLU A 49 -11.38 -9.65 -1.41
C GLU A 49 -10.13 -10.45 -1.77
N LEU A 50 -9.97 -11.65 -1.21
CA LEU A 50 -8.82 -12.50 -1.53
C LEU A 50 -8.79 -12.86 -3.03
N ASN A 51 -9.92 -13.25 -3.60
CA ASN A 51 -10.02 -13.56 -5.03
C ASN A 51 -9.75 -12.32 -5.90
N ARG A 52 -10.20 -11.15 -5.46
CA ARG A 52 -9.93 -9.88 -6.13
C ARG A 52 -8.44 -9.56 -6.14
N TYR A 53 -7.72 -9.80 -5.06
CA TYR A 53 -6.27 -9.60 -4.99
C TYR A 53 -5.50 -10.49 -5.97
N PHE A 54 -6.00 -11.69 -6.23
CA PHE A 54 -5.43 -12.54 -7.27
C PHE A 54 -5.72 -12.07 -8.69
N GLY A 55 -6.83 -11.38 -8.89
CA GLY A 55 -7.22 -10.85 -10.20
C GLY A 55 -6.57 -9.51 -10.53
N TRP A 56 -6.15 -8.72 -9.52
CA TRP A 56 -5.63 -7.37 -9.68
C TRP A 56 -4.20 -7.24 -9.13
N PRO A 57 -3.19 -7.50 -9.97
CA PRO A 57 -1.79 -7.42 -9.55
C PRO A 57 -1.43 -6.05 -8.99
N GLY A 58 -0.79 -6.01 -7.82
CA GLY A 58 -0.29 -4.79 -7.20
C GLY A 58 -1.35 -3.89 -6.55
N GLN A 59 -2.65 -4.18 -6.69
CA GLN A 59 -3.70 -3.32 -6.16
C GLN A 59 -3.73 -3.32 -4.61
N ALA A 60 -3.64 -4.48 -3.98
CA ALA A 60 -3.66 -4.58 -2.52
C ALA A 60 -2.48 -3.85 -1.84
N PRO A 61 -1.21 -4.04 -2.27
CA PRO A 61 -0.08 -3.34 -1.67
C PRO A 61 -0.02 -1.85 -2.01
N ALA A 62 -0.72 -1.39 -3.05
CA ALA A 62 -0.70 0.02 -3.49
C ALA A 62 -1.10 0.99 -2.37
N TYR A 63 -2.06 0.61 -1.51
CA TYR A 63 -2.48 1.43 -0.37
C TYR A 63 -1.35 1.62 0.65
N LYS A 64 -0.64 0.54 1.00
CA LYS A 64 0.46 0.62 1.97
C LYS A 64 1.69 1.33 1.41
N ILE A 65 1.97 1.15 0.14
CA ILE A 65 3.02 1.89 -0.57
C ILE A 65 2.65 3.37 -0.63
N GLY A 66 1.41 3.70 -0.98
CA GLY A 66 0.91 5.06 -1.02
C GLY A 66 0.97 5.75 0.34
N GLU A 67 0.54 5.08 1.41
CA GLU A 67 0.68 5.58 2.78
C GLU A 67 2.13 5.89 3.13
N ARG A 68 3.04 4.96 2.83
CA ARG A 68 4.47 5.15 3.10
C ARG A 68 5.04 6.35 2.37
N THR A 69 4.74 6.50 1.09
CA THR A 69 5.18 7.65 0.29
C THR A 69 4.60 8.95 0.82
N TRP A 70 3.32 8.96 1.18
CA TRP A 70 2.66 10.12 1.79
C TRP A 70 3.32 10.56 3.10
N LEU A 71 3.60 9.61 3.99
CA LEU A 71 4.27 9.89 5.26
C LEU A 71 5.70 10.40 5.05
N GLN A 72 6.43 9.85 4.07
CA GLN A 72 7.75 10.32 3.70
C GLN A 72 7.70 11.75 3.16
N THR A 73 6.80 12.04 2.22
CA THR A 73 6.59 13.39 1.67
C THR A 73 6.34 14.42 2.77
N ARG A 74 5.49 14.07 3.73
CA ARG A 74 5.22 14.92 4.90
C ARG A 74 6.47 15.14 5.76
N ALA A 75 7.26 14.10 5.98
CA ALA A 75 8.50 14.20 6.75
C ALA A 75 9.52 15.10 6.04
N ASP A 76 9.66 14.99 4.73
CA ASP A 76 10.60 15.77 3.93
C ASP A 76 10.18 17.24 3.87
N CYS A 77 8.88 17.56 3.73
CA CYS A 77 8.38 18.92 3.84
C CYS A 77 8.67 19.54 5.21
N ARG A 78 8.51 18.76 6.29
CA ARG A 78 8.85 19.22 7.65
C ARG A 78 10.35 19.44 7.80
N ALA A 79 11.18 18.55 7.27
CA ALA A 79 12.65 18.68 7.34
C ALA A 79 13.14 19.92 6.56
N LYS A 80 12.50 20.23 5.42
CA LYS A 80 12.86 21.40 4.59
C LYS A 80 12.50 22.72 5.26
N ASN A 81 11.43 22.79 6.05
CA ASN A 81 10.98 23.98 6.78
C ASN A 81 10.50 23.64 8.20
N PRO A 82 11.41 23.35 9.14
CA PRO A 82 11.02 22.89 10.48
C PRO A 82 10.17 23.88 11.27
N ASP A 83 10.49 25.18 11.18
CA ASP A 83 9.85 26.23 11.96
C ASP A 83 8.52 26.72 11.35
N GLY A 84 8.37 26.60 10.03
CA GLY A 84 7.17 27.04 9.29
C GLY A 84 6.26 25.88 8.85
N PHE A 85 6.56 24.63 9.20
CA PHE A 85 5.75 23.49 8.78
C PHE A 85 4.36 23.51 9.41
N SER A 86 3.34 23.46 8.57
CA SER A 86 1.94 23.33 8.95
C SER A 86 1.31 22.12 8.26
N LEU A 87 0.68 21.22 9.04
CA LEU A 87 -0.08 20.10 8.49
C LEU A 87 -1.24 20.56 7.60
N LYS A 88 -1.89 21.66 7.99
CA LYS A 88 -2.99 22.24 7.19
C LYS A 88 -2.48 22.70 5.83
N ASP A 89 -1.37 23.44 5.80
CA ASP A 89 -0.76 23.92 4.57
C ASP A 89 -0.30 22.74 3.69
N PHE A 90 0.40 21.77 4.27
CA PHE A 90 0.82 20.53 3.58
C PHE A 90 -0.36 19.84 2.90
N HIS A 91 -1.45 19.59 3.63
CA HIS A 91 -2.64 18.96 3.07
C HIS A 91 -3.32 19.79 2.00
N THR A 92 -3.42 21.11 2.21
CA THR A 92 -4.03 22.02 1.24
C THR A 92 -3.27 21.99 -0.09
N ARG A 93 -1.95 22.10 -0.06
CA ARG A 93 -1.11 22.03 -1.27
C ARG A 93 -1.22 20.68 -1.99
N ALA A 94 -1.10 19.59 -1.25
CA ALA A 94 -1.20 18.25 -1.82
C ALA A 94 -2.58 18.00 -2.46
N LEU A 95 -3.66 18.41 -1.80
CA LEU A 95 -5.02 18.24 -2.34
C LEU A 95 -5.29 19.15 -3.55
N ALA A 96 -4.71 20.34 -3.58
CA ALA A 96 -4.85 21.28 -4.70
C ALA A 96 -4.23 20.76 -6.01
N LEU A 97 -3.23 19.87 -5.92
CA LEU A 97 -2.62 19.24 -7.08
C LEU A 97 -3.51 18.18 -7.75
N GLY A 98 -4.53 17.68 -7.05
CA GLY A 98 -5.36 16.58 -7.55
C GLY A 98 -4.63 15.23 -7.56
N SER A 99 -5.09 14.32 -8.44
CA SER A 99 -4.51 12.98 -8.56
C SER A 99 -3.23 13.01 -9.41
N LEU A 100 -2.12 12.65 -8.79
CA LEU A 100 -0.80 12.55 -9.43
C LEU A 100 -0.15 11.20 -9.12
N PRO A 101 0.78 10.71 -9.96
CA PRO A 101 1.72 9.66 -9.59
C PRO A 101 2.47 10.04 -8.32
N LEU A 102 2.78 9.05 -7.47
CA LEU A 102 3.30 9.30 -6.12
C LEU A 102 4.65 10.00 -6.09
N ASP A 103 5.54 9.69 -7.03
CA ASP A 103 6.83 10.34 -7.21
C ASP A 103 6.66 11.82 -7.59
N LEU A 104 5.80 12.10 -8.56
CA LEU A 104 5.51 13.46 -8.99
C LEU A 104 4.80 14.27 -7.88
N LEU A 105 3.89 13.64 -7.12
CA LEU A 105 3.27 14.26 -5.96
C LEU A 105 4.32 14.66 -4.92
N HIS A 106 5.21 13.72 -4.58
CA HIS A 106 6.30 13.95 -3.63
C HIS A 106 7.14 15.16 -4.05
N ASP A 107 7.71 15.11 -5.25
CA ASP A 107 8.61 16.15 -5.75
C ASP A 107 7.93 17.51 -5.81
N THR A 108 6.70 17.55 -6.33
CA THR A 108 5.96 18.83 -6.45
C THR A 108 5.63 19.43 -5.08
N VAL A 109 5.17 18.62 -4.11
CA VAL A 109 4.78 19.15 -2.78
C VAL A 109 6.00 19.57 -1.98
N VAL A 110 7.12 18.82 -2.09
CA VAL A 110 8.37 19.14 -1.37
C VAL A 110 9.01 20.41 -1.95
N ASP A 111 8.97 20.60 -3.26
CA ASP A 111 9.61 21.73 -3.93
C ASP A 111 8.77 23.01 -3.95
N THR A 112 7.47 22.90 -3.72
CA THR A 112 6.59 24.07 -3.66
C THR A 112 6.77 24.83 -2.34
N GLU A 113 6.98 26.13 -2.42
CA GLU A 113 7.04 27.01 -1.25
C GLU A 113 5.73 26.98 -0.46
N PRO A 114 5.79 27.13 0.89
CA PRO A 114 4.58 27.26 1.71
C PRO A 114 3.73 28.43 1.24
N MET A 115 2.41 28.27 1.29
CA MET A 115 1.51 29.38 1.01
C MET A 115 1.62 30.44 2.11
N PRO A 116 1.58 31.74 1.76
CA PRO A 116 1.67 32.83 2.71
C PRO A 116 0.47 32.89 3.69
#